data_72ea342ca5757f5b7dce3b15876890bd
#
_entry.id   72ea342ca5757f5b7dce3b15876890bd
#
_cell.length_a   1.000
_cell.length_b   1.000
_cell.length_c   1.000
_cell.angle_alpha   90.00
_cell.angle_beta   90.00
_cell.angle_gamma   90.00
#
_symmetry.space_group_name_H-M   'P 1'
#
loop_
_entity.id
_entity.type
_entity.pdbx_description
1 polymer ?
#
loop_
_entity_poly.entity_id
_entity_poly.type
_entity_poly.pdbx_seq_one_letter_code
_entity_poly.pdbx_strand_id
1 'polypeptide(L)'
;MSLFARNALIALGLTVLLVGTVVYTVNYFDQQRISELNTMQTRLSTDTLSLETQFALLENAPCKNISENTTLSKELSDLGDRLSFTENRLGSKDPQVIELKKSYALLEIRDYLLTKKLETNCKVKPVVVLYFYSNAGNCEDCDRAGYALSYLRQTYPHLRVYSFDYNIDLGALKTLISVEKVKPKLPAFIIQGDLHYGFTSLTDLEKAFPKNALATSTATSTIKIH
;
A
#
# COMPACT_ATOMS: atom_id res chain seq x y z
N MET A 1 -42.22 37.09 -45.31
CA MET A 1 -41.40 35.97 -44.89
C MET A 1 -42.29 34.72 -44.95
N SER A 2 -41.99 33.76 -45.79
CA SER A 2 -42.84 32.58 -45.93
C SER A 2 -42.86 31.75 -44.62
N LEU A 3 -43.98 31.14 -44.33
CA LEU A 3 -44.11 30.23 -43.16
C LEU A 3 -43.00 29.21 -43.08
N PHE A 4 -42.50 28.74 -44.22
CA PHE A 4 -41.41 27.81 -44.33
C PHE A 4 -40.06 28.39 -43.83
N ALA A 5 -39.76 29.66 -44.19
CA ALA A 5 -38.52 30.34 -43.74
C ALA A 5 -38.55 30.60 -42.21
N ARG A 6 -39.72 30.88 -41.63
CA ARG A 6 -39.85 31.05 -40.17
C ARG A 6 -39.64 29.77 -39.41
N ASN A 7 -40.19 28.65 -39.88
CA ASN A 7 -40.01 27.34 -39.25
C ASN A 7 -38.55 26.86 -39.38
N ALA A 8 -37.89 27.11 -40.51
CA ALA A 8 -36.49 26.78 -40.69
C ALA A 8 -35.57 27.58 -39.73
N LEU A 9 -35.85 28.84 -39.51
CA LEU A 9 -35.10 29.68 -38.56
C LEU A 9 -35.31 29.20 -37.10
N ILE A 10 -36.53 28.82 -36.73
CA ILE A 10 -36.84 28.27 -35.40
C ILE A 10 -36.09 26.94 -35.20
N ALA A 11 -36.15 26.04 -36.19
CA ALA A 11 -35.43 24.76 -36.11
C ALA A 11 -33.93 24.96 -35.99
N LEU A 12 -33.35 25.87 -36.74
CA LEU A 12 -31.91 26.21 -36.68
C LEU A 12 -31.53 26.82 -35.29
N GLY A 13 -32.38 27.67 -34.74
CA GLY A 13 -32.17 28.23 -33.40
C GLY A 13 -32.20 27.16 -32.30
N LEU A 14 -33.15 26.23 -32.40
CA LEU A 14 -33.26 25.08 -31.45
C LEU A 14 -32.03 24.14 -31.54
N THR A 15 -31.56 23.84 -32.75
CA THR A 15 -30.37 22.96 -32.91
C THR A 15 -29.12 23.63 -32.36
N VAL A 16 -28.90 24.93 -32.61
CA VAL A 16 -27.75 25.69 -32.05
C VAL A 16 -27.82 25.73 -30.54
N LEU A 17 -29.00 25.90 -29.95
CA LEU A 17 -29.17 25.90 -28.49
C LEU A 17 -28.89 24.52 -27.90
N LEU A 18 -29.35 23.42 -28.50
CA LEU A 18 -29.07 22.07 -28.05
C LEU A 18 -27.59 21.73 -28.14
N VAL A 19 -26.97 22.03 -29.28
CA VAL A 19 -25.51 21.79 -29.43
C VAL A 19 -24.72 22.63 -28.43
N GLY A 20 -25.08 23.90 -28.24
CA GLY A 20 -24.43 24.80 -27.30
C GLY A 20 -24.54 24.29 -25.85
N THR A 21 -25.72 23.79 -25.44
CA THR A 21 -25.88 23.19 -24.08
C THR A 21 -25.08 21.91 -23.90
N VAL A 22 -25.01 21.05 -24.92
CA VAL A 22 -24.20 19.82 -24.87
C VAL A 22 -22.71 20.15 -24.74
N VAL A 23 -22.22 21.07 -25.58
CA VAL A 23 -20.81 21.47 -25.53
C VAL A 23 -20.47 22.15 -24.19
N TYR A 24 -21.35 22.99 -23.67
CA TYR A 24 -21.15 23.62 -22.38
C TYR A 24 -21.10 22.61 -21.23
N THR A 25 -22.04 21.64 -21.21
CA THR A 25 -22.08 20.62 -20.16
C THR A 25 -20.86 19.69 -20.22
N VAL A 26 -20.44 19.25 -21.41
CA VAL A 26 -19.23 18.42 -21.58
C VAL A 26 -18.00 19.18 -21.09
N ASN A 27 -17.79 20.43 -21.52
CA ASN A 27 -16.63 21.21 -21.06
C ASN A 27 -16.66 21.47 -19.55
N TYR A 28 -17.83 21.69 -18.96
CA TYR A 28 -17.96 21.89 -17.52
C TYR A 28 -17.57 20.64 -16.72
N PHE A 29 -18.03 19.46 -17.15
CA PHE A 29 -17.69 18.18 -16.51
C PHE A 29 -16.20 17.82 -16.73
N ASP A 30 -15.64 18.08 -17.90
CA ASP A 30 -14.22 17.83 -18.17
C ASP A 30 -13.31 18.71 -17.30
N GLN A 31 -13.65 19.99 -17.11
CA GLN A 31 -12.88 20.88 -16.22
C GLN A 31 -12.93 20.42 -14.76
N GLN A 32 -14.07 19.93 -14.28
CA GLN A 32 -14.17 19.39 -12.93
C GLN A 32 -13.31 18.11 -12.77
N ARG A 33 -13.37 17.20 -13.73
CA ARG A 33 -12.55 15.97 -13.71
C ARG A 33 -11.05 16.29 -13.75
N ILE A 34 -10.62 17.22 -14.57
CA ILE A 34 -9.23 17.66 -14.65
C ILE A 34 -8.78 18.30 -13.33
N SER A 35 -9.63 19.11 -12.70
CA SER A 35 -9.34 19.71 -11.39
C SER A 35 -9.21 18.68 -10.28
N GLU A 36 -10.09 17.68 -10.24
CA GLU A 36 -10.02 16.58 -9.27
C GLU A 36 -8.76 15.73 -9.47
N LEU A 37 -8.43 15.38 -10.72
CA LEU A 37 -7.22 14.64 -11.06
C LEU A 37 -5.95 15.41 -10.68
N ASN A 38 -5.87 16.69 -10.98
CA ASN A 38 -4.74 17.53 -10.59
C ASN A 38 -4.61 17.64 -9.07
N THR A 39 -5.71 17.76 -8.35
CA THR A 39 -5.72 17.81 -6.88
C THR A 39 -5.26 16.48 -6.29
N MET A 40 -5.73 15.35 -6.82
CA MET A 40 -5.26 14.01 -6.42
C MET A 40 -3.76 13.84 -6.70
N GLN A 41 -3.31 14.24 -7.87
CA GLN A 41 -1.90 14.10 -8.27
C GLN A 41 -0.99 14.96 -7.40
N THR A 42 -1.40 16.18 -7.06
CA THR A 42 -0.66 17.07 -6.17
C THR A 42 -0.60 16.54 -4.74
N ARG A 43 -1.71 15.99 -4.22
CA ARG A 43 -1.75 15.36 -2.89
C ARG A 43 -0.85 14.13 -2.84
N LEU A 44 -0.94 13.22 -3.81
CA LEU A 44 -0.08 12.04 -3.88
C LEU A 44 1.40 12.42 -3.95
N SER A 45 1.75 13.45 -4.72
CA SER A 45 3.13 13.95 -4.81
C SER A 45 3.63 14.50 -3.48
N THR A 46 2.79 15.29 -2.77
CA THR A 46 3.15 15.86 -1.47
C THR A 46 3.27 14.77 -0.40
N ASP A 47 2.33 13.83 -0.35
CA ASP A 47 2.36 12.71 0.59
C ASP A 47 3.59 11.84 0.35
N THR A 48 3.90 11.52 -0.90
CA THR A 48 5.11 10.75 -1.27
C THR A 48 6.38 11.49 -0.86
N LEU A 49 6.49 12.79 -1.14
CA LEU A 49 7.66 13.59 -0.76
C LEU A 49 7.79 13.72 0.76
N SER A 50 6.67 13.84 1.49
CA SER A 50 6.65 13.83 2.95
C SER A 50 7.21 12.53 3.50
N LEU A 51 6.74 11.39 3.00
CA LEU A 51 7.24 10.07 3.38
C LEU A 51 8.73 9.91 3.04
N GLU A 52 9.15 10.33 1.85
CA GLU A 52 10.58 10.30 1.47
C GLU A 52 11.45 11.11 2.42
N THR A 53 10.95 12.29 2.82
CA THR A 53 11.65 13.15 3.78
C THR A 53 11.72 12.49 5.17
N GLN A 54 10.64 11.84 5.61
CA GLN A 54 10.63 11.09 6.87
C GLN A 54 11.64 9.93 6.85
N PHE A 55 11.71 9.18 5.75
CA PHE A 55 12.74 8.13 5.59
C PHE A 55 14.15 8.70 5.70
N ALA A 56 14.44 9.80 5.00
CA ALA A 56 15.76 10.43 5.04
C ALA A 56 16.11 10.95 6.45
N LEU A 57 15.15 11.50 7.18
CA LEU A 57 15.33 11.94 8.56
C LEU A 57 15.63 10.77 9.50
N LEU A 58 14.88 9.67 9.40
CA LEU A 58 15.08 8.48 10.23
C LEU A 58 16.39 7.77 9.92
N GLU A 59 16.77 7.73 8.64
CA GLU A 59 18.04 7.12 8.19
C GLU A 59 19.27 7.81 8.76
N ASN A 60 19.19 9.11 9.04
CA ASN A 60 20.27 9.93 9.59
C ASN A 60 20.08 10.27 11.08
N ALA A 61 19.00 9.79 11.71
CA ALA A 61 18.74 10.06 13.11
C ALA A 61 19.66 9.26 14.04
N PRO A 62 20.08 9.83 15.19
CA PRO A 62 20.77 9.07 16.23
C PRO A 62 19.86 7.95 16.77
N CYS A 63 20.42 6.76 16.98
CA CYS A 63 19.65 5.59 17.43
C CYS A 63 18.81 5.81 18.68
N LYS A 64 19.27 6.65 19.61
CA LYS A 64 18.54 7.01 20.85
C LYS A 64 17.23 7.78 20.59
N ASN A 65 17.08 8.37 19.40
CA ASN A 65 15.93 9.19 19.04
C ASN A 65 14.92 8.41 18.17
N ILE A 66 15.25 7.16 17.83
CA ILE A 66 14.38 6.30 17.01
C ILE A 66 13.50 5.51 17.96
N SER A 67 12.20 5.83 17.95
CA SER A 67 11.18 5.04 18.65
C SER A 67 10.60 3.96 17.73
N GLU A 68 10.18 2.83 18.29
CA GLU A 68 9.58 1.72 17.52
C GLU A 68 8.25 2.11 16.84
N ASN A 69 7.53 3.08 17.40
CA ASN A 69 6.28 3.61 16.86
C ASN A 69 6.52 5.01 16.24
N THR A 70 7.08 5.04 15.05
CA THR A 70 7.25 6.29 14.30
C THR A 70 5.94 6.71 13.63
N THR A 71 5.78 8.02 13.37
CA THR A 71 4.71 8.56 12.52
C THR A 71 4.66 7.84 11.18
N LEU A 72 5.83 7.50 10.62
CA LEU A 72 5.97 6.74 9.39
C LEU A 72 5.27 5.37 9.42
N SER A 73 5.42 4.60 10.51
CA SER A 73 4.77 3.27 10.62
C SER A 73 3.25 3.39 10.63
N LYS A 74 2.72 4.45 11.24
CA LYS A 74 1.29 4.73 11.25
C LYS A 74 0.80 5.14 9.85
N GLU A 75 1.49 6.05 9.19
CA GLU A 75 1.15 6.50 7.84
C GLU A 75 1.18 5.34 6.83
N LEU A 76 2.16 4.45 6.93
CA LEU A 76 2.20 3.23 6.11
C LEU A 76 1.02 2.30 6.39
N SER A 77 0.64 2.12 7.65
CA SER A 77 -0.55 1.34 8.00
C SER A 77 -1.83 1.94 7.43
N ASP A 78 -2.01 3.25 7.59
CA ASP A 78 -3.18 3.98 7.08
C ASP A 78 -3.28 3.91 5.54
N LEU A 79 -2.12 3.95 4.83
CA LEU A 79 -2.07 3.75 3.38
C LEU A 79 -2.44 2.33 2.98
N GLY A 80 -1.99 1.32 3.72
CA GLY A 80 -2.35 -0.08 3.49
C GLY A 80 -3.85 -0.32 3.67
N ASP A 81 -4.45 0.26 4.70
CA ASP A 81 -5.89 0.16 4.95
C ASP A 81 -6.71 0.85 3.83
N ARG A 82 -6.26 2.02 3.37
CA ARG A 82 -6.87 2.71 2.23
C ARG A 82 -6.75 1.92 0.93
N LEU A 83 -5.60 1.31 0.68
CA LEU A 83 -5.39 0.43 -0.47
C LEU A 83 -6.35 -0.76 -0.42
N SER A 84 -6.42 -1.46 0.71
CA SER A 84 -7.33 -2.60 0.91
C SER A 84 -8.80 -2.20 0.70
N PHE A 85 -9.23 -1.07 1.25
CA PHE A 85 -10.58 -0.52 1.04
C PHE A 85 -10.84 -0.24 -0.45
N THR A 86 -9.89 0.39 -1.15
CA THR A 86 -10.03 0.74 -2.56
C THR A 86 -10.07 -0.51 -3.44
N GLU A 87 -9.21 -1.50 -3.15
CA GLU A 87 -9.17 -2.78 -3.85
C GLU A 87 -10.47 -3.57 -3.68
N ASN A 88 -11.02 -3.62 -2.47
CA ASN A 88 -12.30 -4.28 -2.21
C ASN A 88 -13.47 -3.61 -2.95
N ARG A 89 -13.39 -2.32 -3.22
CA ARG A 89 -14.43 -1.55 -3.89
C ARG A 89 -14.34 -1.58 -5.41
N LEU A 90 -13.13 -1.47 -5.97
CA LEU A 90 -12.88 -1.36 -7.41
C LEU A 90 -12.39 -2.66 -8.05
N GLY A 91 -11.89 -3.59 -7.23
CA GLY A 91 -11.28 -4.85 -7.67
C GLY A 91 -9.78 -4.73 -7.92
N SER A 92 -9.07 -5.84 -7.78
CA SER A 92 -7.60 -5.93 -7.85
C SER A 92 -7.01 -5.58 -9.23
N LYS A 93 -7.83 -5.60 -10.29
CA LYS A 93 -7.41 -5.31 -11.67
C LYS A 93 -7.67 -3.86 -12.10
N ASP A 94 -8.30 -3.06 -11.25
CA ASP A 94 -8.54 -1.66 -11.54
C ASP A 94 -7.21 -0.90 -11.68
N PRO A 95 -7.03 -0.06 -12.73
CA PRO A 95 -5.77 0.67 -12.94
C PRO A 95 -5.38 1.57 -11.75
N GLN A 96 -6.35 2.17 -11.06
CA GLN A 96 -6.07 3.00 -9.88
C GLN A 96 -5.56 2.16 -8.71
N VAL A 97 -6.13 0.96 -8.53
CA VAL A 97 -5.66 0.00 -7.51
C VAL A 97 -4.25 -0.47 -7.82
N ILE A 98 -3.95 -0.77 -9.09
CA ILE A 98 -2.60 -1.19 -9.52
C ILE A 98 -1.58 -0.08 -9.22
N GLU A 99 -1.87 1.18 -9.54
CA GLU A 99 -0.96 2.30 -9.26
C GLU A 99 -0.80 2.54 -7.75
N LEU A 100 -1.87 2.43 -6.96
CA LEU A 100 -1.78 2.47 -5.49
C LEU A 100 -0.91 1.34 -4.94
N LYS A 101 -1.07 0.12 -5.44
CA LYS A 101 -0.22 -1.02 -5.06
C LYS A 101 1.25 -0.79 -5.38
N LYS A 102 1.57 -0.23 -6.55
CA LYS A 102 2.96 0.11 -6.91
C LYS A 102 3.56 1.12 -5.94
N SER A 103 2.83 2.20 -5.67
CA SER A 103 3.27 3.24 -4.74
C SER A 103 3.45 2.69 -3.33
N TYR A 104 2.50 1.90 -2.85
CA TYR A 104 2.56 1.27 -1.54
C TYR A 104 3.74 0.29 -1.42
N ALA A 105 3.94 -0.56 -2.44
CA ALA A 105 5.06 -1.50 -2.48
C ALA A 105 6.43 -0.80 -2.45
N LEU A 106 6.59 0.35 -3.11
CA LEU A 106 7.82 1.16 -3.03
C LEU A 106 8.08 1.65 -1.61
N LEU A 107 7.04 2.11 -0.92
CA LEU A 107 7.15 2.59 0.46
C LEU A 107 7.46 1.44 1.42
N GLU A 108 6.82 0.28 1.25
CA GLU A 108 7.13 -0.93 2.04
C GLU A 108 8.57 -1.41 1.83
N ILE A 109 9.05 -1.44 0.58
CA ILE A 109 10.46 -1.79 0.29
C ILE A 109 11.40 -0.82 0.99
N ARG A 110 11.10 0.47 0.96
CA ARG A 110 11.93 1.51 1.58
C ARG A 110 11.94 1.40 3.11
N ASP A 111 10.78 1.15 3.73
CA ASP A 111 10.69 0.90 5.18
C ASP A 111 11.43 -0.40 5.58
N TYR A 112 11.34 -1.43 4.76
CA TYR A 112 12.11 -2.67 4.95
C TYR A 112 13.63 -2.42 4.94
N LEU A 113 14.12 -1.65 3.96
CA LEU A 113 15.54 -1.30 3.86
C LEU A 113 16.00 -0.44 5.04
N LEU A 114 15.19 0.55 5.45
CA LEU A 114 15.44 1.35 6.64
C LEU A 114 15.50 0.46 7.90
N THR A 115 14.53 -0.43 8.06
CA THR A 115 14.46 -1.37 9.18
C THR A 115 15.72 -2.25 9.26
N LYS A 116 16.21 -2.78 8.13
CA LYS A 116 17.47 -3.52 8.06
C LYS A 116 18.69 -2.66 8.43
N LYS A 117 18.72 -1.41 7.99
CA LYS A 117 19.79 -0.48 8.32
C LYS A 117 19.79 -0.15 9.82
N LEU A 118 18.62 0.04 10.43
CA LEU A 118 18.49 0.28 11.86
C LEU A 118 18.85 -0.96 12.69
N GLU A 119 18.51 -2.15 12.24
CA GLU A 119 18.97 -3.40 12.87
C GLU A 119 20.49 -3.47 12.96
N THR A 120 21.17 -3.14 11.86
CA THR A 120 22.64 -3.19 11.78
C THR A 120 23.29 -2.09 12.61
N ASN A 121 22.81 -0.85 12.49
CA ASN A 121 23.46 0.32 13.07
C ASN A 121 23.05 0.57 14.53
N CYS A 122 21.78 0.29 14.87
CA CYS A 122 21.19 0.61 16.17
C CYS A 122 20.96 -0.62 17.06
N LYS A 123 21.31 -1.82 16.58
CA LYS A 123 21.09 -3.10 17.31
C LYS A 123 19.62 -3.32 17.71
N VAL A 124 18.68 -2.69 17.01
CA VAL A 124 17.27 -2.97 17.13
C VAL A 124 17.01 -4.36 16.53
N LYS A 125 16.15 -5.15 17.14
CA LYS A 125 15.80 -6.50 16.63
C LYS A 125 14.32 -6.54 16.24
N PRO A 126 13.93 -5.92 15.12
CA PRO A 126 12.56 -6.00 14.64
C PRO A 126 12.26 -7.42 14.18
N VAL A 127 11.03 -7.85 14.36
CA VAL A 127 10.54 -9.09 13.74
C VAL A 127 9.95 -8.73 12.40
N VAL A 128 10.57 -9.23 11.32
CA VAL A 128 10.22 -8.84 9.94
C VAL A 128 9.70 -10.03 9.17
N VAL A 129 8.61 -9.83 8.45
CA VAL A 129 8.06 -10.75 7.46
C VAL A 129 7.89 -10.03 6.13
N LEU A 130 8.48 -10.57 5.06
CA LEU A 130 8.11 -10.23 3.70
C LEU A 130 7.13 -11.29 3.21
N TYR A 131 5.96 -10.87 2.80
CA TYR A 131 4.89 -11.73 2.32
C TYR A 131 4.66 -11.47 0.84
N PHE A 132 4.78 -12.52 0.02
CA PHE A 132 4.52 -12.47 -1.42
C PHE A 132 3.25 -13.25 -1.73
N TYR A 133 2.30 -12.58 -2.37
CA TYR A 133 1.00 -13.12 -2.72
C TYR A 133 0.65 -12.86 -4.19
N SER A 134 -0.48 -13.36 -4.64
CA SER A 134 -1.00 -13.09 -5.99
C SER A 134 -2.51 -12.91 -5.97
N ASN A 135 -2.99 -11.88 -6.64
CA ASN A 135 -4.40 -11.63 -6.90
C ASN A 135 -4.82 -12.07 -8.33
N ALA A 136 -3.96 -12.80 -9.04
CA ALA A 136 -4.24 -13.30 -10.40
C ALA A 136 -5.12 -14.56 -10.43
N GLY A 137 -5.57 -15.05 -9.27
CA GLY A 137 -6.39 -16.27 -9.17
C GLY A 137 -5.57 -17.57 -9.16
N ASN A 138 -4.26 -17.48 -9.03
CA ASN A 138 -3.33 -18.61 -9.00
C ASN A 138 -2.73 -18.88 -7.61
N CYS A 139 -3.37 -18.38 -6.56
CA CYS A 139 -2.94 -18.57 -5.18
C CYS A 139 -4.16 -18.79 -4.25
N GLU A 140 -4.54 -20.04 -4.04
CA GLU A 140 -5.72 -20.41 -3.24
C GLU A 140 -5.58 -20.02 -1.77
N ASP A 141 -4.37 -20.13 -1.20
CA ASP A 141 -4.12 -19.86 0.23
C ASP A 141 -3.64 -18.42 0.51
N CYS A 142 -3.50 -17.56 -0.50
CA CYS A 142 -2.98 -16.22 -0.29
C CYS A 142 -3.86 -15.38 0.65
N ASP A 143 -5.18 -15.40 0.47
CA ASP A 143 -6.09 -14.64 1.31
C ASP A 143 -6.05 -15.13 2.77
N ARG A 144 -6.04 -16.45 2.98
CA ARG A 144 -5.93 -17.06 4.31
C ARG A 144 -4.63 -16.67 5.00
N ALA A 145 -3.53 -16.69 4.27
CA ALA A 145 -2.21 -16.28 4.75
C ALA A 145 -2.20 -14.78 5.10
N GLY A 146 -2.80 -13.93 4.27
CA GLY A 146 -2.93 -12.50 4.52
C GLY A 146 -3.73 -12.20 5.80
N TYR A 147 -4.85 -12.90 6.02
CA TYR A 147 -5.62 -12.77 7.27
C TYR A 147 -4.82 -13.21 8.50
N ALA A 148 -4.08 -14.32 8.39
CA ALA A 148 -3.22 -14.80 9.48
C ALA A 148 -2.12 -13.78 9.83
N LEU A 149 -1.45 -13.19 8.84
CA LEU A 149 -0.45 -12.15 9.04
C LEU A 149 -1.04 -10.86 9.62
N SER A 150 -2.25 -10.47 9.19
CA SER A 150 -2.96 -9.32 9.74
C SER A 150 -3.29 -9.53 11.22
N TYR A 151 -3.74 -10.72 11.59
CA TYR A 151 -3.97 -11.10 12.99
C TYR A 151 -2.67 -11.04 13.79
N LEU A 152 -1.57 -11.61 13.30
CA LEU A 152 -0.28 -11.58 13.98
C LEU A 152 0.23 -10.15 14.17
N ARG A 153 0.11 -9.29 13.17
CA ARG A 153 0.50 -7.87 13.26
C ARG A 153 -0.30 -7.11 14.33
N GLN A 154 -1.59 -7.42 14.48
CA GLN A 154 -2.43 -6.81 15.52
C GLN A 154 -2.08 -7.34 16.91
N THR A 155 -1.73 -8.62 17.01
CA THR A 155 -1.39 -9.27 18.27
C THR A 155 0.01 -8.90 18.76
N TYR A 156 0.96 -8.72 17.83
CA TYR A 156 2.37 -8.46 18.11
C TYR A 156 2.80 -7.11 17.50
N PRO A 157 2.69 -5.98 18.21
CA PRO A 157 2.95 -4.65 17.66
C PRO A 157 4.37 -4.42 17.14
N HIS A 158 5.35 -5.23 17.57
CA HIS A 158 6.73 -5.19 17.10
C HIS A 158 6.96 -5.99 15.81
N LEU A 159 5.95 -6.75 15.37
CA LEU A 159 5.99 -7.48 14.09
C LEU A 159 5.73 -6.53 12.92
N ARG A 160 6.66 -6.47 11.98
CA ARG A 160 6.53 -5.76 10.72
C ARG A 160 6.23 -6.74 9.60
N VAL A 161 5.11 -6.53 8.93
CA VAL A 161 4.69 -7.35 7.79
C VAL A 161 4.64 -6.44 6.56
N TYR A 162 5.42 -6.80 5.54
CA TYR A 162 5.46 -6.16 4.23
C TYR A 162 4.85 -7.10 3.20
N SER A 163 3.85 -6.64 2.44
CA SER A 163 2.98 -7.48 1.62
C SER A 163 3.05 -7.10 0.14
N PHE A 164 3.59 -7.96 -0.70
CA PHE A 164 3.87 -7.69 -2.09
C PHE A 164 3.05 -8.58 -3.03
N ASP A 165 2.28 -7.96 -3.94
CA ASP A 165 1.66 -8.68 -5.04
C ASP A 165 2.75 -9.03 -6.08
N TYR A 166 3.09 -10.33 -6.13
CA TYR A 166 4.19 -10.86 -6.96
C TYR A 166 4.08 -10.50 -8.44
N ASN A 167 2.85 -10.29 -8.94
CA ASN A 167 2.57 -10.03 -10.35
C ASN A 167 2.59 -8.55 -10.72
N ILE A 168 2.81 -7.65 -9.80
CA ILE A 168 2.90 -6.22 -10.08
C ILE A 168 4.14 -5.92 -10.92
N ASP A 169 3.94 -5.24 -12.05
CA ASP A 169 5.03 -4.79 -12.92
C ASP A 169 5.70 -3.54 -12.31
N LEU A 170 6.65 -3.81 -11.39
CA LEU A 170 7.42 -2.80 -10.67
C LEU A 170 8.88 -3.23 -10.56
N GLY A 171 9.80 -2.44 -11.13
CA GLY A 171 11.24 -2.78 -11.18
C GLY A 171 11.86 -3.04 -9.81
N ALA A 172 11.54 -2.22 -8.79
CA ALA A 172 12.04 -2.40 -7.43
C ALA A 172 11.56 -3.73 -6.82
N LEU A 173 10.29 -4.11 -7.02
CA LEU A 173 9.76 -5.38 -6.54
C LEU A 173 10.40 -6.58 -7.24
N LYS A 174 10.60 -6.50 -8.56
CA LYS A 174 11.32 -7.55 -9.31
C LYS A 174 12.74 -7.72 -8.81
N THR A 175 13.40 -6.63 -8.48
CA THR A 175 14.75 -6.66 -7.88
C THR A 175 14.71 -7.32 -6.51
N LEU A 176 13.76 -6.95 -5.63
CA LEU A 176 13.60 -7.57 -4.32
C LEU A 176 13.36 -9.09 -4.44
N ILE A 177 12.43 -9.51 -5.30
CA ILE A 177 12.14 -10.92 -5.60
C ILE A 177 13.41 -11.66 -6.04
N SER A 178 14.22 -11.06 -6.90
CA SER A 178 15.47 -11.64 -7.40
C SER A 178 16.55 -11.74 -6.32
N VAL A 179 16.73 -10.70 -5.52
CA VAL A 179 17.72 -10.66 -4.42
C VAL A 179 17.37 -11.69 -3.34
N GLU A 180 16.09 -11.76 -2.97
CA GLU A 180 15.58 -12.70 -1.96
C GLU A 180 15.33 -14.12 -2.54
N LYS A 181 15.57 -14.32 -3.85
CA LYS A 181 15.45 -15.61 -4.57
C LYS A 181 14.07 -16.25 -4.46
N VAL A 182 13.02 -15.44 -4.41
CA VAL A 182 11.63 -15.90 -4.29
C VAL A 182 11.18 -16.51 -5.62
N LYS A 183 10.78 -17.78 -5.60
CA LYS A 183 10.23 -18.48 -6.77
C LYS A 183 8.73 -18.19 -6.92
N PRO A 184 8.13 -18.37 -8.12
CA PRO A 184 6.70 -18.16 -8.36
C PRO A 184 5.82 -19.28 -7.76
N LYS A 185 6.08 -19.64 -6.50
CA LYS A 185 5.30 -20.57 -5.69
C LYS A 185 4.72 -19.79 -4.52
N LEU A 186 3.43 -19.48 -4.58
CA LEU A 186 2.77 -18.57 -3.63
C LEU A 186 1.73 -19.31 -2.78
N PRO A 187 1.43 -18.83 -1.57
CA PRO A 187 2.11 -17.73 -0.89
C PRO A 187 3.56 -18.07 -0.52
N ALA A 188 4.41 -17.04 -0.49
CA ALA A 188 5.78 -17.16 -0.02
C ALA A 188 6.05 -16.16 1.11
N PHE A 189 6.87 -16.55 2.08
CA PHE A 189 7.21 -15.75 3.24
C PHE A 189 8.71 -15.74 3.44
N ILE A 190 9.27 -14.57 3.75
CA ILE A 190 10.62 -14.48 4.30
C ILE A 190 10.46 -14.00 5.73
N ILE A 191 10.77 -14.88 6.68
CA ILE A 191 10.63 -14.66 8.12
C ILE A 191 12.04 -14.58 8.69
N GLN A 192 12.45 -13.39 9.14
CA GLN A 192 13.81 -13.14 9.66
C GLN A 192 14.95 -13.62 8.74
N GLY A 193 14.70 -13.60 7.42
CA GLY A 193 15.66 -14.02 6.38
C GLY A 193 15.48 -15.43 5.86
N ASP A 194 14.66 -16.27 6.52
CA ASP A 194 14.40 -17.64 6.10
C ASP A 194 13.18 -17.68 5.15
N LEU A 195 13.34 -18.33 3.99
CA LEU A 195 12.33 -18.41 2.93
C LEU A 195 11.43 -19.63 3.11
N HIS A 196 10.13 -19.41 3.21
CA HIS A 196 9.08 -20.41 3.35
C HIS A 196 8.06 -20.30 2.22
N TYR A 197 7.46 -21.44 1.81
CA TYR A 197 6.44 -21.50 0.77
C TYR A 197 5.19 -22.23 1.22
N GLY A 198 4.04 -21.74 0.79
CA GLY A 198 2.73 -22.30 1.10
C GLY A 198 2.25 -21.87 2.49
N PHE A 199 0.95 -22.03 2.72
CA PHE A 199 0.30 -21.73 4.00
C PHE A 199 -0.63 -22.88 4.38
N THR A 200 -0.51 -23.39 5.59
CA THR A 200 -1.37 -24.46 6.10
C THR A 200 -2.29 -23.92 7.19
N SER A 201 -1.70 -23.31 8.22
CA SER A 201 -2.42 -22.79 9.38
C SER A 201 -1.67 -21.65 10.05
N LEU A 202 -2.38 -20.86 10.88
CA LEU A 202 -1.78 -19.84 11.73
C LEU A 202 -0.70 -20.45 12.65
N THR A 203 -1.00 -21.60 13.27
CA THR A 203 -0.05 -22.26 14.18
C THR A 203 1.22 -22.70 13.48
N ASP A 204 1.15 -23.13 12.21
CA ASP A 204 2.35 -23.51 11.45
C ASP A 204 3.14 -22.29 11.03
N LEU A 205 2.45 -21.19 10.70
CA LEU A 205 3.10 -19.90 10.43
C LEU A 205 3.82 -19.37 11.67
N GLU A 206 3.21 -19.46 12.86
CA GLU A 206 3.84 -19.08 14.14
C GLU A 206 5.09 -19.90 14.45
N LYS A 207 5.11 -21.19 14.12
CA LYS A 207 6.30 -22.05 14.30
C LYS A 207 7.47 -21.67 13.40
N ALA A 208 7.21 -20.99 12.27
CA ALA A 208 8.27 -20.50 11.38
C ALA A 208 9.04 -19.32 11.97
N PHE A 209 8.51 -18.67 13.01
CA PHE A 209 9.23 -17.61 13.70
C PHE A 209 10.27 -18.19 14.68
N PRO A 210 11.39 -17.51 14.88
CA PRO A 210 12.36 -17.88 15.91
C PRO A 210 11.71 -17.95 17.29
N LYS A 211 12.19 -18.84 18.15
CA LYS A 211 11.70 -18.95 19.53
C LYS A 211 11.79 -17.58 20.23
N ASN A 212 10.70 -17.17 20.85
CA ASN A 212 10.53 -15.87 21.52
C ASN A 212 10.43 -14.64 20.59
N ALA A 213 10.44 -14.79 19.27
CA ALA A 213 10.26 -13.65 18.37
C ALA A 213 8.85 -13.03 18.51
N LEU A 214 7.84 -13.85 18.77
CA LEU A 214 6.46 -13.45 19.01
C LEU A 214 6.12 -13.30 20.51
N ALA A 215 7.12 -13.35 21.41
CA ALA A 215 6.86 -13.12 22.82
C ALA A 215 6.44 -11.64 23.04
N THR A 216 5.27 -11.44 23.64
CA THR A 216 4.87 -10.11 24.10
C THR A 216 5.89 -9.65 25.13
N SER A 217 6.50 -8.48 24.90
CA SER A 217 7.26 -7.80 25.95
C SER A 217 6.25 -7.35 27.02
N THR A 218 6.02 -8.19 28.01
CA THR A 218 5.39 -7.76 29.25
C THR A 218 6.35 -6.78 29.92
N ALA A 219 6.26 -5.52 29.54
CA ALA A 219 6.82 -4.44 30.31
C ALA A 219 6.05 -4.44 31.65
N THR A 220 6.56 -5.17 32.62
CA THR A 220 6.17 -5.05 34.01
C THR A 220 6.59 -3.65 34.47
N SER A 221 5.75 -2.65 34.23
CA SER A 221 5.87 -1.37 34.89
C SER A 221 5.52 -1.59 36.37
N THR A 222 6.53 -1.95 37.15
CA THR A 222 6.49 -1.87 38.60
C THR A 222 6.41 -0.37 38.94
N ILE A 223 5.20 0.14 39.06
CA ILE A 223 4.96 1.45 39.67
C ILE A 223 5.40 1.28 41.10
N LYS A 224 6.62 1.72 41.46
CA LYS A 224 6.98 2.00 42.83
C LYS A 224 6.22 3.25 43.26
N ILE A 225 5.15 3.06 44.00
CA ILE A 225 4.50 4.13 44.78
C ILE A 225 5.45 4.44 45.94
N HIS A 226 6.00 5.65 45.95
CA HIS A 226 6.59 6.30 47.12
C HIS A 226 5.68 7.42 47.53
#